data_7e86782aa05df36a9d0bdd2d65be75b9
#
_entry.id   7e86782aa05df36a9d0bdd2d65be75b9
#
_cell.length_a   1.000
_cell.length_b   1.000
_cell.length_c   1.000
_cell.angle_alpha   90.00
_cell.angle_beta   90.00
_cell.angle_gamma   90.00
#
_symmetry.space_group_name_H-M   'P 1'
#
loop_
_entity.id
_entity.type
_entity.pdbx_description
1 polymer ?
#
loop_
_entity_poly.entity_id
_entity_poly.type
_entity_poly.pdbx_seq_one_letter_code
_entity_poly.pdbx_strand_id
1 'polypeptide(L)'
;GNDTNSNSNKDKAFNPFSGTNHKFYGFMDHFYVSYSPSVGLLNPYLNLNLKTSDKGSLSATGHYFRSAGKILGSEDNKTRHLGVEGDLVYTHKIQQYVSLQAGYSLFIPSDSYKSLRSLRNVRKQQDWLWCSLNINPKLFSAKF
;
A
#
# COMPACT_ATOMS: atom_id res chain seq x y z
N GLY A 1 6.44 -14.57 -8.78
CA GLY A 1 7.49 -14.43 -7.77
C GLY A 1 8.33 -15.67 -7.66
N ASN A 2 9.53 -15.53 -7.17
CA ASN A 2 10.47 -16.61 -6.93
C ASN A 2 10.41 -17.07 -5.47
N ASP A 3 10.66 -18.34 -5.20
CA ASP A 3 10.95 -18.79 -3.85
C ASP A 3 12.34 -18.28 -3.42
N THR A 4 12.52 -17.87 -2.17
CA THR A 4 13.80 -17.35 -1.69
C THR A 4 14.94 -18.39 -1.70
N ASN A 5 14.61 -19.66 -1.91
CA ASN A 5 15.55 -20.78 -1.99
C ASN A 5 15.67 -21.38 -3.40
N SER A 6 15.20 -20.69 -4.44
CA SER A 6 15.31 -21.25 -5.78
C SER A 6 16.71 -20.97 -6.34
N ASN A 7 17.48 -22.04 -6.66
CA ASN A 7 18.73 -21.96 -7.42
C ASN A 7 18.49 -21.68 -8.92
N SER A 8 17.32 -21.18 -9.28
CA SER A 8 16.96 -20.87 -10.65
C SER A 8 17.53 -19.52 -11.06
N ASN A 9 18.31 -19.47 -12.13
CA ASN A 9 18.76 -18.21 -12.76
C ASN A 9 17.62 -17.43 -13.46
N LYS A 10 16.37 -17.86 -13.32
CA LYS A 10 15.20 -17.20 -13.94
C LYS A 10 14.48 -16.36 -12.92
N ASP A 11 14.44 -15.05 -13.13
CA ASP A 11 13.58 -14.15 -12.38
C ASP A 11 12.15 -14.20 -12.94
N LYS A 12 11.21 -14.63 -12.11
CA LYS A 12 9.77 -14.69 -12.41
C LYS A 12 8.97 -13.60 -11.65
N ALA A 13 9.66 -12.63 -11.07
CA ALA A 13 9.02 -11.53 -10.42
C ALA A 13 8.41 -10.58 -11.46
N PHE A 14 7.17 -10.18 -11.22
CA PHE A 14 6.58 -9.08 -11.97
C PHE A 14 7.10 -7.76 -11.40
N ASN A 15 7.75 -6.98 -12.24
CA ASN A 15 8.19 -5.63 -11.90
C ASN A 15 7.45 -4.65 -12.85
N PRO A 16 6.55 -3.79 -12.34
CA PRO A 16 5.86 -2.84 -13.19
C PRO A 16 6.85 -1.84 -13.79
N PHE A 17 6.86 -1.72 -15.10
CA PHE A 17 7.78 -0.83 -15.82
C PHE A 17 7.47 0.66 -15.54
N SER A 18 6.19 0.98 -15.40
CA SER A 18 5.73 2.30 -14.99
C SER A 18 4.45 2.14 -14.17
N GLY A 19 4.43 2.72 -13.01
CA GLY A 19 3.26 2.64 -12.13
C GLY A 19 3.52 3.32 -10.79
N THR A 20 2.46 3.83 -10.19
CA THR A 20 2.50 4.31 -8.81
C THR A 20 2.01 3.22 -7.88
N ASN A 21 2.93 2.60 -7.16
CA ASN A 21 2.59 1.57 -6.18
C ASN A 21 1.89 2.15 -4.94
N HIS A 22 2.17 3.41 -4.61
CA HIS A 22 1.54 4.14 -3.50
C HIS A 22 0.01 4.08 -3.54
N LYS A 23 -0.59 4.21 -4.72
CA LYS A 23 -2.05 4.17 -4.89
C LYS A 23 -2.64 2.77 -4.68
N PHE A 24 -1.88 1.70 -4.96
CA PHE A 24 -2.40 0.34 -5.06
C PHE A 24 -1.92 -0.59 -3.96
N TYR A 25 -0.86 -0.23 -3.23
CA TYR A 25 -0.22 -1.08 -2.22
C TYR A 25 -0.24 -0.45 -0.82
N GLY A 26 -1.27 0.38 -0.54
CA GLY A 26 -1.47 1.05 0.72
C GLY A 26 -0.67 2.35 0.86
N PHE A 27 -1.13 3.22 1.74
CA PHE A 27 -0.53 4.55 1.93
C PHE A 27 0.74 4.54 2.78
N MET A 28 1.02 3.45 3.50
CA MET A 28 2.23 3.35 4.32
C MET A 28 3.48 2.96 3.53
N ASP A 29 3.36 2.73 2.22
CA ASP A 29 4.47 2.50 1.27
C ASP A 29 5.41 1.35 1.63
N HIS A 30 4.96 0.38 2.41
CA HIS A 30 5.78 -0.79 2.76
C HIS A 30 6.20 -1.60 1.53
N PHE A 31 5.43 -1.51 0.44
CA PHE A 31 5.63 -2.24 -0.82
C PHE A 31 5.78 -1.31 -2.02
N TYR A 32 6.09 -0.03 -1.80
CA TYR A 32 6.14 1.01 -2.83
C TYR A 32 7.21 0.77 -3.90
N VAL A 33 8.42 0.45 -3.50
CA VAL A 33 9.54 0.18 -4.41
C VAL A 33 9.75 -1.32 -4.46
N SER A 34 9.98 -1.81 -5.69
CA SER A 34 10.24 -3.23 -6.03
C SER A 34 10.50 -4.11 -4.84
N TYR A 35 9.51 -4.90 -4.49
CA TYR A 35 9.60 -5.79 -3.37
C TYR A 35 10.78 -6.75 -3.54
N SER A 36 11.91 -6.40 -2.95
CA SER A 36 13.10 -7.23 -2.94
C SER A 36 13.20 -7.96 -1.59
N PRO A 37 13.36 -9.25 -1.59
CA PRO A 37 13.63 -10.16 -2.69
C PRO A 37 12.40 -10.44 -3.54
N SER A 38 12.60 -10.85 -4.78
CA SER A 38 11.64 -10.99 -5.87
C SER A 38 10.59 -12.10 -5.67
N VAL A 39 10.12 -12.29 -4.45
CA VAL A 39 9.11 -13.31 -4.12
C VAL A 39 7.72 -13.02 -4.69
N GLY A 40 7.54 -11.82 -5.27
CA GLY A 40 6.26 -11.33 -5.76
C GLY A 40 5.28 -10.99 -4.65
N LEU A 41 4.37 -10.07 -4.93
CA LEU A 41 3.35 -9.58 -4.01
C LEU A 41 1.96 -9.92 -4.52
N LEU A 42 1.14 -10.48 -3.64
CA LEU A 42 -0.32 -10.61 -3.80
C LEU A 42 -0.96 -9.64 -2.81
N ASN A 43 -1.81 -8.76 -3.32
CA ASN A 43 -2.50 -7.74 -2.54
C ASN A 43 -4.00 -7.72 -2.89
N PRO A 44 -4.81 -8.67 -2.42
CA PRO A 44 -6.24 -8.49 -2.41
C PRO A 44 -6.59 -7.33 -1.47
N TYR A 45 -7.47 -6.44 -1.94
CA TYR A 45 -7.92 -5.30 -1.14
C TYR A 45 -9.41 -5.05 -1.33
N LEU A 46 -10.02 -4.43 -0.34
CA LEU A 46 -11.41 -3.95 -0.38
C LEU A 46 -11.41 -2.46 -0.10
N ASN A 47 -12.08 -1.71 -0.96
CA ASN A 47 -12.29 -0.27 -0.79
C ASN A 47 -13.79 0.03 -0.66
N LEU A 48 -14.14 0.79 0.37
CA LEU A 48 -15.48 1.29 0.65
C LEU A 48 -15.46 2.82 0.60
N ASN A 49 -16.39 3.41 -0.15
CA ASN A 49 -16.53 4.84 -0.25
C ASN A 49 -17.90 5.27 0.24
N LEU A 50 -17.94 6.22 1.15
CA LEU A 50 -19.16 6.79 1.73
C LEU A 50 -19.20 8.29 1.48
N LYS A 51 -20.27 8.77 0.86
CA LYS A 51 -20.55 10.21 0.78
C LYS A 51 -21.12 10.67 2.12
N THR A 52 -20.38 11.48 2.86
CA THR A 52 -20.78 12.00 4.19
C THR A 52 -21.60 13.28 4.10
N SER A 53 -21.40 14.05 3.03
CA SER A 53 -22.15 15.28 2.72
C SER A 53 -21.98 15.62 1.24
N ASP A 54 -22.60 16.73 0.76
CA ASP A 54 -22.39 17.19 -0.63
C ASP A 54 -20.94 17.59 -0.91
N LYS A 55 -20.18 17.93 0.12
CA LYS A 55 -18.77 18.33 0.01
C LYS A 55 -17.81 17.34 0.67
N GLY A 56 -18.31 16.34 1.37
CA GLY A 56 -17.52 15.39 2.15
C GLY A 56 -17.63 13.95 1.67
N SER A 57 -16.52 13.23 1.65
CA SER A 57 -16.48 11.79 1.41
C SER A 57 -15.45 11.11 2.30
N LEU A 58 -15.77 9.91 2.73
CA LEU A 58 -14.90 9.03 3.51
C LEU A 58 -14.61 7.78 2.68
N SER A 59 -13.33 7.45 2.54
CA SER A 59 -12.87 6.20 1.91
C SER A 59 -12.18 5.35 2.97
N ALA A 60 -12.54 4.08 3.05
CA ALA A 60 -11.86 3.08 3.87
C ALA A 60 -11.35 1.95 2.98
N THR A 61 -10.06 1.64 3.08
CA THR A 61 -9.44 0.55 2.30
C THR A 61 -8.76 -0.42 3.25
N GLY A 62 -9.02 -1.72 3.05
CA GLY A 62 -8.31 -2.79 3.75
C GLY A 62 -7.47 -3.58 2.77
N HIS A 63 -6.20 -3.78 3.06
CA HIS A 63 -5.23 -4.53 2.27
C HIS A 63 -4.78 -5.78 3.01
N TYR A 64 -4.67 -6.88 2.29
CA TYR A 64 -4.04 -8.11 2.78
C TYR A 64 -2.82 -8.44 1.93
N PHE A 65 -1.65 -8.35 2.52
CA PHE A 65 -0.40 -8.58 1.81
C PHE A 65 0.11 -10.00 2.00
N ARG A 66 0.43 -10.64 0.89
CA ARG A 66 0.96 -12.01 0.85
C ARG A 66 2.06 -12.14 -0.21
N SER A 67 3.10 -12.91 0.06
CA SER A 67 4.08 -13.27 -0.96
C SER A 67 3.53 -14.33 -1.91
N ALA A 68 3.87 -14.22 -3.19
CA ALA A 68 3.55 -15.26 -4.19
C ALA A 68 4.48 -16.46 -4.07
N GLY A 69 5.77 -16.24 -3.78
CA GLY A 69 6.76 -17.26 -3.50
C GLY A 69 6.86 -17.61 -2.01
N LYS A 70 7.59 -18.69 -1.71
CA LYS A 70 7.90 -19.11 -0.32
C LYS A 70 8.99 -18.23 0.27
N ILE A 71 8.87 -17.92 1.57
CA ILE A 71 9.85 -17.16 2.35
C ILE A 71 10.56 -18.12 3.29
N LEU A 72 11.90 -18.13 3.24
CA LEU A 72 12.72 -18.89 4.18
C LEU A 72 12.98 -18.06 5.43
N GLY A 73 13.08 -18.74 6.59
CA GLY A 73 13.46 -18.09 7.86
C GLY A 73 12.31 -17.50 8.66
N SER A 74 11.04 -17.69 8.25
CA SER A 74 9.94 -17.56 9.20
C SER A 74 9.86 -18.82 10.05
N GLU A 75 9.59 -18.70 11.35
CA GLU A 75 9.45 -19.84 12.27
C GLU A 75 8.43 -20.88 11.74
N ASP A 76 7.53 -20.43 10.89
CA ASP A 76 6.61 -21.25 10.15
C ASP A 76 6.96 -21.19 8.65
N ASN A 77 7.77 -22.12 8.16
CA ASN A 77 8.20 -22.27 6.75
C ASN A 77 7.05 -22.31 5.72
N LYS A 78 5.82 -22.17 6.17
CA LYS A 78 4.59 -22.25 5.37
C LYS A 78 3.85 -20.92 5.23
N THR A 79 4.11 -19.93 6.07
CA THR A 79 3.34 -18.68 6.03
C THR A 79 3.90 -17.72 4.97
N ARG A 80 3.04 -17.36 4.04
CA ARG A 80 3.30 -16.34 3.02
C ARG A 80 2.67 -15.00 3.38
N HIS A 81 2.03 -14.93 4.54
CA HIS A 81 1.39 -13.71 5.02
C HIS A 81 2.44 -12.67 5.40
N LEU A 82 2.30 -11.44 4.88
CA LEU A 82 3.24 -10.34 5.09
C LEU A 82 2.69 -9.30 6.06
N GLY A 83 1.39 -9.10 6.07
CA GLY A 83 0.75 -8.14 6.94
C GLY A 83 -0.60 -7.70 6.41
N VAL A 84 -1.24 -6.85 7.18
CA VAL A 84 -2.48 -6.18 6.81
C VAL A 84 -2.31 -4.67 6.98
N GLU A 85 -2.95 -3.89 6.11
CA GLU A 85 -3.01 -2.44 6.21
C GLU A 85 -4.45 -1.97 6.11
N GLY A 86 -4.79 -1.00 6.93
CA GLY A 86 -6.06 -0.32 6.86
C GLY A 86 -5.83 1.16 6.64
N ASP A 87 -6.48 1.73 5.63
CA ASP A 87 -6.38 3.14 5.27
C ASP A 87 -7.73 3.80 5.40
N LEU A 88 -7.78 4.94 6.04
CA LEU A 88 -8.95 5.79 6.16
C LEU A 88 -8.64 7.18 5.63
N VAL A 89 -9.40 7.66 4.65
CA VAL A 89 -9.18 8.96 4.03
C VAL A 89 -10.48 9.75 4.01
N TYR A 90 -10.47 10.91 4.63
CA TYR A 90 -11.56 11.88 4.54
C TYR A 90 -11.18 13.00 3.57
N THR A 91 -12.06 13.26 2.61
CA THR A 91 -11.91 14.37 1.64
C THR A 91 -13.02 15.37 1.83
N HIS A 92 -12.68 16.65 1.94
CA HIS A 92 -13.62 17.77 2.02
C HIS A 92 -13.37 18.77 0.88
N LYS A 93 -14.38 18.99 0.05
CA LYS A 93 -14.34 20.00 -1.02
C LYS A 93 -14.64 21.38 -0.41
N ILE A 94 -13.64 22.25 -0.33
CA ILE A 94 -13.80 23.63 0.15
C ILE A 94 -14.46 24.48 -0.93
N GLN A 95 -13.90 24.42 -2.14
CA GLN A 95 -14.38 25.12 -3.35
C GLN A 95 -14.19 24.24 -4.58
N GLN A 96 -14.60 24.74 -5.75
CA GLN A 96 -14.53 24.00 -7.01
C GLN A 96 -13.13 23.44 -7.33
N TYR A 97 -12.07 24.16 -6.97
CA TYR A 97 -10.68 23.81 -7.26
C TYR A 97 -9.83 23.55 -6.03
N VAL A 98 -10.47 23.53 -4.83
CA VAL A 98 -9.75 23.38 -3.57
C VAL A 98 -10.39 22.29 -2.74
N SER A 99 -9.61 21.30 -2.34
CA SER A 99 -10.04 20.24 -1.41
C SER A 99 -8.99 19.99 -0.35
N LEU A 100 -9.46 19.68 0.85
CA LEU A 100 -8.68 19.20 1.97
C LEU A 100 -8.85 17.69 2.08
N GLN A 101 -7.75 16.97 2.29
CA GLN A 101 -7.75 15.56 2.61
C GLN A 101 -7.00 15.31 3.91
N ALA A 102 -7.52 14.42 4.73
CA ALA A 102 -6.83 13.89 5.89
C ALA A 102 -6.92 12.37 5.87
N GLY A 103 -5.83 11.70 6.13
CA GLY A 103 -5.75 10.25 6.08
C GLY A 103 -5.04 9.69 7.31
N TYR A 104 -5.49 8.51 7.72
CA TYR A 104 -4.87 7.70 8.75
C TYR A 104 -4.69 6.28 8.21
N SER A 105 -3.49 5.75 8.36
CA SER A 105 -3.11 4.41 7.92
C SER A 105 -2.52 3.63 9.08
N LEU A 106 -2.84 2.33 9.14
CA LEU A 106 -2.36 1.40 10.15
C LEU A 106 -1.87 0.13 9.47
N PHE A 107 -0.62 -0.25 9.70
CA PHE A 107 -0.02 -1.49 9.22
C PHE A 107 0.35 -2.42 10.37
N ILE A 108 -0.03 -3.69 10.25
CA ILE A 108 0.30 -4.76 11.19
C ILE A 108 1.18 -5.77 10.45
N PRO A 109 2.53 -5.73 10.66
CA PRO A 109 3.46 -6.65 10.03
C PRO A 109 3.35 -8.06 10.61
N SER A 110 3.48 -9.07 9.75
CA SER A 110 3.66 -10.46 10.19
C SER A 110 5.12 -10.77 10.51
N ASP A 111 5.39 -11.93 11.12
CA ASP A 111 6.76 -12.37 11.37
C ASP A 111 7.49 -12.73 10.07
N SER A 112 6.76 -13.22 9.06
CA SER A 112 7.31 -13.43 7.71
C SER A 112 7.80 -12.12 7.07
N TYR A 113 7.08 -11.01 7.26
CA TYR A 113 7.51 -9.68 6.80
C TYR A 113 8.78 -9.22 7.51
N LYS A 114 8.83 -9.39 8.85
CA LYS A 114 10.01 -9.04 9.66
C LYS A 114 11.24 -9.84 9.23
N SER A 115 11.08 -11.16 9.05
CA SER A 115 12.16 -12.04 8.60
C SER A 115 12.65 -11.66 7.20
N LEU A 116 11.74 -11.39 6.28
CA LEU A 116 12.05 -11.04 4.90
C LEU A 116 12.82 -9.71 4.79
N ARG A 117 12.52 -8.76 5.64
CA ARG A 117 13.20 -7.45 5.72
C ARG A 117 14.39 -7.44 6.67
N SER A 118 14.74 -8.59 7.28
CA SER A 118 15.80 -8.70 8.30
C SER A 118 15.63 -7.71 9.46
N LEU A 119 14.39 -7.41 9.81
CA LEU A 119 14.06 -6.43 10.83
C LEU A 119 14.10 -7.06 12.22
N ARG A 120 14.83 -6.43 13.13
CA ARG A 120 14.86 -6.78 14.57
C ARG A 120 14.12 -5.70 15.36
N ASN A 121 13.37 -6.10 16.39
CA ASN A 121 12.64 -5.18 17.30
C ASN A 121 11.62 -4.25 16.62
N VAL A 122 10.85 -4.75 15.66
CA VAL A 122 9.79 -4.00 15.01
C VAL A 122 8.59 -3.90 15.95
N ARG A 123 7.98 -2.73 16.01
CA ARG A 123 6.69 -2.53 16.70
C ARG A 123 5.63 -3.48 16.14
N LYS A 124 4.69 -3.92 17.00
CA LYS A 124 3.59 -4.81 16.60
C LYS A 124 2.66 -4.15 15.58
N GLN A 125 2.58 -2.84 15.61
CA GLN A 125 1.82 -2.02 14.66
C GLN A 125 2.59 -0.75 14.33
N GLN A 126 2.33 -0.21 13.16
CA GLN A 126 2.85 1.07 12.67
C GLN A 126 1.67 1.87 12.16
N ASP A 127 1.67 3.16 12.43
CA ASP A 127 0.61 4.06 12.04
C ASP A 127 1.17 5.35 11.45
N TRP A 128 0.38 5.97 10.60
CA TRP A 128 0.73 7.20 9.91
C TRP A 128 -0.50 8.08 9.73
N LEU A 129 -0.35 9.36 10.10
CA LEU A 129 -1.35 10.39 9.91
C LEU A 129 -0.81 11.45 8.96
N TRP A 130 -1.65 11.88 8.01
CA TRP A 130 -1.29 12.92 7.05
C TRP A 130 -2.45 13.84 6.74
N CYS A 131 -2.12 15.04 6.25
CA CYS A 131 -3.06 16.02 5.77
C CYS A 131 -2.53 16.64 4.48
N SER A 132 -3.39 16.86 3.49
CA SER A 132 -3.05 17.42 2.19
C SER A 132 -4.07 18.45 1.75
N LEU A 133 -3.61 19.62 1.30
CA LEU A 133 -4.42 20.63 0.64
C LEU A 133 -4.17 20.51 -0.88
N ASN A 134 -5.22 20.17 -1.63
CA ASN A 134 -5.15 20.05 -3.07
C ASN A 134 -5.76 21.29 -3.72
N ILE A 135 -4.94 22.01 -4.51
CA ILE A 135 -5.34 23.20 -5.26
C ILE A 135 -5.11 22.89 -6.74
N ASN A 136 -6.18 22.77 -7.53
CA ASN A 136 -6.12 22.40 -8.94
C ASN A 136 -6.90 23.40 -9.81
N PRO A 137 -6.45 24.67 -9.93
CA PRO A 137 -7.11 25.70 -10.71
C PRO A 137 -7.01 25.39 -12.21
N LYS A 138 -8.03 25.82 -12.95
CA LYS A 138 -7.98 25.79 -14.41
C LYS A 138 -7.12 26.96 -14.88
N LEU A 139 -5.83 26.72 -15.19
CA LEU A 139 -4.87 27.76 -15.54
C LEU A 139 -5.04 28.28 -16.97
N PHE A 140 -5.61 27.46 -17.89
CA PHE A 140 -5.77 27.83 -19.28
C PHE A 140 -7.03 27.23 -19.88
N SER A 141 -7.75 27.98 -20.72
CA SER A 141 -8.86 27.51 -21.53
C SER A 141 -8.86 28.27 -22.86
N ALA A 142 -8.49 27.60 -23.95
CA ALA A 142 -8.70 28.09 -25.31
C ALA A 142 -9.96 27.47 -25.89
N LYS A 143 -10.87 28.27 -26.46
CA LYS A 143 -11.91 27.81 -27.39
C LYS A 143 -11.38 28.09 -28.79
N PHE A 144 -11.22 27.04 -29.57
CA PHE A 144 -11.00 27.13 -31.02
C PHE A 144 -12.33 27.02 -31.69
#